data_7888fb5563a29f4fb14a8a59b960a983
#
_entry.id   7888fb5563a29f4fb14a8a59b960a983
#
_cell.length_a   1.000
_cell.length_b   1.000
_cell.length_c   1.000
_cell.angle_alpha   90.00
_cell.angle_beta   90.00
_cell.angle_gamma   90.00
#
_symmetry.space_group_name_H-M   'P 1'
#
loop_
_entity.id
_entity.type
_entity.pdbx_description
1 polymer ?
#
loop_
_entity_poly.entity_id
_entity_poly.type
_entity_poly.pdbx_seq_one_letter_code
_entity_poly.pdbx_strand_id
1 'polypeptide(L)'
;GKKKRKKNKDINSIDFKGVYLMANNDIVINAEEFYITTYTTMSQNGGMRTHTVYNFNDIMAMRLDADGNLKWARNINKAQTGFNTSSFTTLPVNESTYFFINCSDNVSKSKNGRLSFRQTSSKKSNLYAISIDENGSFDYKKLIDDKASKVYYKVNNDIGNMDNQTVFLLGERKKNGRIIKLKIN
;
A
#
# COMPACT_ATOMS: atom_id res chain seq x y z
N GLY A 1 -1.15 -8.41 39.60
CA GLY A 1 -0.82 -8.27 38.20
C GLY A 1 -1.88 -7.46 37.49
N LYS A 2 -1.60 -6.21 37.11
CA LYS A 2 -2.53 -5.37 36.33
C LYS A 2 -2.67 -5.96 34.94
N LYS A 3 -3.83 -6.56 34.60
CA LYS A 3 -4.17 -6.92 33.22
C LYS A 3 -4.18 -5.63 32.40
N LYS A 4 -3.19 -5.47 31.50
CA LYS A 4 -3.24 -4.44 30.45
C LYS A 4 -4.47 -4.76 29.60
N ARG A 5 -5.53 -3.95 29.70
CA ARG A 5 -6.63 -3.95 28.74
C ARG A 5 -5.98 -3.70 27.36
N LYS A 6 -6.12 -4.66 26.42
CA LYS A 6 -5.88 -4.38 25.00
C LYS A 6 -6.85 -3.25 24.64
N LYS A 7 -6.33 -2.03 24.47
CA LYS A 7 -7.08 -0.98 23.79
C LYS A 7 -7.38 -1.53 22.40
N ASN A 8 -8.64 -1.75 22.05
CA ASN A 8 -9.05 -1.80 20.67
C ASN A 8 -8.55 -0.51 20.06
N LYS A 9 -7.59 -0.61 19.16
CA LYS A 9 -7.07 0.54 18.44
C LYS A 9 -8.10 0.78 17.32
N ASP A 10 -9.03 1.68 17.55
CA ASP A 10 -9.90 2.15 16.49
C ASP A 10 -9.03 2.67 15.36
N ILE A 11 -9.33 2.26 14.14
CA ILE A 11 -8.64 2.76 12.96
C ILE A 11 -9.14 4.18 12.77
N ASN A 12 -8.30 5.14 13.13
CA ASN A 12 -8.57 6.56 12.92
C ASN A 12 -8.02 6.95 11.55
N SER A 13 -8.73 7.81 10.83
CA SER A 13 -8.26 8.40 9.57
C SER A 13 -8.17 7.40 8.41
N ILE A 14 -9.30 6.81 8.08
CA ILE A 14 -9.46 5.96 6.88
C ILE A 14 -9.63 6.87 5.67
N ASP A 15 -8.81 6.65 4.65
CA ASP A 15 -8.90 7.26 3.34
C ASP A 15 -9.33 6.21 2.30
N PHE A 16 -10.54 6.35 1.76
CA PHE A 16 -11.06 5.45 0.74
C PHE A 16 -10.36 5.70 -0.59
N LYS A 17 -9.79 4.65 -1.18
CA LYS A 17 -8.98 4.72 -2.40
C LYS A 17 -9.73 4.27 -3.64
N GLY A 18 -10.68 3.36 -3.51
CA GLY A 18 -11.46 2.91 -4.66
C GLY A 18 -12.55 1.91 -4.33
N VAL A 19 -13.51 1.86 -5.25
CA VAL A 19 -14.59 0.88 -5.29
C VAL A 19 -14.59 0.30 -6.71
N TYR A 20 -14.53 -1.01 -6.80
CA TYR A 20 -14.42 -1.74 -8.07
C TYR A 20 -15.52 -2.77 -8.20
N LEU A 21 -16.21 -2.75 -9.33
CA LEU A 21 -17.18 -3.79 -9.69
C LEU A 21 -16.42 -4.92 -10.40
N MET A 22 -16.53 -6.13 -9.88
CA MET A 22 -15.92 -7.33 -10.44
C MET A 22 -16.82 -7.93 -11.52
N ALA A 23 -16.26 -8.83 -12.35
CA ALA A 23 -17.00 -9.46 -13.46
C ALA A 23 -18.24 -10.25 -13.02
N ASN A 24 -18.22 -10.81 -11.80
CA ASN A 24 -19.33 -11.53 -11.19
C ASN A 24 -20.30 -10.65 -10.38
N ASN A 25 -20.23 -9.33 -10.55
CA ASN A 25 -20.99 -8.31 -9.81
C ASN A 25 -20.62 -8.18 -8.32
N ASP A 26 -19.58 -8.83 -7.84
CA ASP A 26 -19.05 -8.54 -6.52
C ASP A 26 -18.43 -7.12 -6.50
N ILE A 27 -18.38 -6.52 -5.32
CA ILE A 27 -17.82 -5.20 -5.12
C ILE A 27 -16.58 -5.33 -4.24
N VAL A 28 -15.45 -4.78 -4.70
CA VAL A 28 -14.23 -4.66 -3.90
C VAL A 28 -14.05 -3.21 -3.49
N ILE A 29 -13.86 -2.99 -2.20
CA ILE A 29 -13.64 -1.66 -1.60
C ILE A 29 -12.25 -1.63 -0.98
N ASN A 30 -11.47 -0.61 -1.31
CA ASN A 30 -10.13 -0.41 -0.79
C ASN A 30 -10.00 0.90 -0.05
N ALA A 31 -9.30 0.86 1.08
CA ALA A 31 -9.01 2.02 1.90
C ALA A 31 -7.60 1.92 2.50
N GLU A 32 -7.09 3.03 2.98
CA GLU A 32 -5.77 3.14 3.61
C GLU A 32 -5.88 3.92 4.93
N GLU A 33 -5.19 3.46 5.96
CA GLU A 33 -4.98 4.29 7.16
C GLU A 33 -3.96 5.37 6.81
N PHE A 34 -4.43 6.61 6.70
CA PHE A 34 -3.61 7.78 6.37
C PHE A 34 -3.78 8.86 7.42
N TYR A 35 -2.66 9.39 7.94
CA TYR A 35 -2.68 10.54 8.83
C TYR A 35 -1.40 11.38 8.74
N ILE A 36 -1.51 12.62 9.16
CA ILE A 36 -0.40 13.57 9.16
C ILE A 36 0.01 13.84 10.61
N THR A 37 1.31 13.78 10.85
CA THR A 37 1.91 14.19 12.13
C THR A 37 2.83 15.37 11.92
N THR A 38 2.86 16.29 12.90
CA THR A 38 3.79 17.41 12.91
C THR A 38 4.59 17.38 14.20
N TYR A 39 5.88 17.71 14.09
CA TYR A 39 6.74 17.93 15.26
C TYR A 39 7.71 19.08 15.02
N THR A 40 8.09 19.77 16.07
CA THR A 40 9.01 20.89 16.00
C THR A 40 10.36 20.50 16.58
N THR A 41 11.43 20.82 15.87
CA THR A 41 12.81 20.66 16.35
C THR A 41 13.42 22.03 16.57
N MET A 42 14.23 22.17 17.63
CA MET A 42 15.03 23.35 17.87
C MET A 42 16.44 23.12 17.29
N SER A 43 16.93 24.07 16.51
CA SER A 43 18.31 24.04 16.02
C SER A 43 19.29 24.52 17.14
N GLN A 44 20.55 24.18 16.99
CA GLN A 44 21.61 24.64 17.94
C GLN A 44 21.69 26.16 18.05
N ASN A 45 21.22 26.90 17.06
CA ASN A 45 21.19 28.37 17.03
C ASN A 45 19.86 28.95 17.54
N GLY A 46 19.03 28.17 18.24
CA GLY A 46 17.75 28.60 18.80
C GLY A 46 16.59 28.74 17.82
N GLY A 47 16.79 28.45 16.54
CA GLY A 47 15.72 28.48 15.54
C GLY A 47 14.79 27.26 15.66
N MET A 48 13.47 27.47 15.55
CA MET A 48 12.49 26.40 15.52
C MET A 48 12.20 25.98 14.07
N ARG A 49 12.13 24.68 13.83
CA ARG A 49 11.73 24.12 12.53
C ARG A 49 10.63 23.10 12.72
N THR A 50 9.49 23.34 12.08
CA THR A 50 8.36 22.38 12.05
C THR A 50 8.53 21.40 10.91
N HIS A 51 8.36 20.14 11.21
CA HIS A 51 8.40 19.01 10.27
C HIS A 51 7.00 18.41 10.15
N THR A 52 6.58 18.14 8.93
CA THR A 52 5.34 17.44 8.63
C THR A 52 5.67 16.06 8.09
N VAL A 53 5.06 15.02 8.65
CA VAL A 53 5.22 13.63 8.24
C VAL A 53 3.89 13.08 7.81
N TYR A 54 3.83 12.57 6.60
CA TYR A 54 2.71 11.86 6.01
C TYR A 54 2.89 10.36 6.30
N ASN A 55 1.92 9.77 6.99
CA ASN A 55 1.94 8.36 7.37
C ASN A 55 0.91 7.61 6.52
N PHE A 56 1.37 6.58 5.81
CA PHE A 56 0.57 5.68 4.97
C PHE A 56 0.69 4.28 5.58
N ASN A 57 -0.29 3.91 6.37
CA ASN A 57 -0.27 2.67 7.13
C ASN A 57 -1.07 1.56 6.42
N ASP A 58 -1.78 0.77 7.18
CA ASP A 58 -2.43 -0.44 6.71
C ASP A 58 -3.41 -0.19 5.55
N ILE A 59 -3.39 -1.10 4.57
CA ILE A 59 -4.41 -1.15 3.52
C ILE A 59 -5.51 -2.08 4.01
N MET A 60 -6.75 -1.62 3.91
CA MET A 60 -7.95 -2.40 4.15
C MET A 60 -8.60 -2.72 2.81
N ALA A 61 -8.86 -3.99 2.57
CA ALA A 61 -9.62 -4.45 1.43
C ALA A 61 -10.78 -5.30 1.88
N MET A 62 -11.94 -5.11 1.29
CA MET A 62 -13.12 -5.91 1.54
C MET A 62 -13.82 -6.26 0.22
N ARG A 63 -14.44 -7.42 0.18
CA ARG A 63 -15.27 -7.87 -0.94
C ARG A 63 -16.67 -8.16 -0.44
N LEU A 64 -17.63 -7.58 -1.11
CA LEU A 64 -19.05 -7.80 -0.93
C LEU A 64 -19.57 -8.60 -2.12
N ASP A 65 -20.60 -9.43 -1.92
CA ASP A 65 -21.35 -10.01 -3.02
C ASP A 65 -22.29 -8.99 -3.68
N ALA A 66 -23.01 -9.40 -4.72
CA ALA A 66 -23.92 -8.54 -5.45
C ALA A 66 -25.11 -8.03 -4.57
N ASP A 67 -25.43 -8.71 -3.51
CA ASP A 67 -26.49 -8.33 -2.54
C ASP A 67 -25.94 -7.44 -1.41
N GLY A 68 -24.63 -7.15 -1.38
CA GLY A 68 -23.96 -6.33 -0.39
C GLY A 68 -23.52 -7.09 0.87
N ASN A 69 -23.58 -8.43 0.90
CA ASN A 69 -23.09 -9.21 2.03
C ASN A 69 -21.57 -9.33 1.99
N LEU A 70 -20.93 -9.25 3.14
CA LEU A 70 -19.49 -9.36 3.28
C LEU A 70 -19.01 -10.79 2.97
N LYS A 71 -18.24 -10.97 1.91
CA LYS A 71 -17.54 -12.24 1.58
C LYS A 71 -16.25 -12.38 2.37
N TRP A 72 -15.42 -11.34 2.36
CA TRP A 72 -14.20 -11.28 3.15
C TRP A 72 -13.74 -9.84 3.40
N ALA A 73 -12.95 -9.66 4.46
CA ALA A 73 -12.17 -8.45 4.72
C ALA A 73 -10.73 -8.84 5.04
N ARG A 74 -9.77 -8.08 4.51
CA ARG A 74 -8.33 -8.30 4.69
C ARG A 74 -7.64 -7.00 5.05
N ASN A 75 -6.62 -7.14 5.87
CA ASN A 75 -5.73 -6.06 6.23
C ASN A 75 -4.31 -6.40 5.76
N ILE A 76 -3.73 -5.56 4.91
CA ILE A 76 -2.34 -5.63 4.50
C ILE A 76 -1.57 -4.70 5.43
N ASN A 77 -0.83 -5.30 6.39
CA ASN A 77 -0.03 -4.52 7.32
C ASN A 77 1.12 -3.83 6.58
N LYS A 78 1.02 -2.54 6.50
CA LYS A 78 1.98 -1.66 5.85
C LYS A 78 2.35 -0.53 6.83
N ALA A 79 3.59 -0.04 6.76
CA ALA A 79 3.99 1.16 7.49
C ALA A 79 4.99 1.92 6.63
N GLN A 80 4.58 3.06 6.12
CA GLN A 80 5.36 3.90 5.23
C GLN A 80 5.28 5.36 5.68
N THR A 81 6.37 6.10 5.46
CA THR A 81 6.41 7.54 5.63
C THR A 81 7.00 8.19 4.38
N GLY A 82 6.42 9.30 3.95
CA GLY A 82 6.86 10.02 2.76
C GLY A 82 5.69 10.32 1.82
N PHE A 83 5.98 10.92 0.67
CA PHE A 83 4.92 11.39 -0.23
C PHE A 83 4.92 10.70 -1.60
N ASN A 84 6.09 10.53 -2.23
CA ASN A 84 6.15 10.15 -3.65
C ASN A 84 6.13 8.65 -3.93
N THR A 85 6.50 7.81 -2.97
CA THR A 85 6.63 6.35 -3.15
C THR A 85 5.80 5.56 -2.15
N SER A 86 5.02 6.25 -1.33
CA SER A 86 4.12 5.66 -0.32
C SER A 86 2.73 5.44 -0.89
N SER A 87 1.85 4.74 -0.13
CA SER A 87 0.52 4.34 -0.56
C SER A 87 0.54 3.11 -1.48
N PHE A 88 -0.45 2.97 -2.37
CA PHE A 88 -0.59 1.82 -3.25
C PHE A 88 -1.40 2.17 -4.50
N THR A 89 -1.27 1.33 -5.52
CA THR A 89 -2.13 1.29 -6.71
C THR A 89 -2.88 -0.04 -6.72
N THR A 90 -4.14 -0.03 -7.11
CA THR A 90 -4.99 -1.24 -7.20
C THR A 90 -5.28 -1.57 -8.65
N LEU A 91 -5.26 -2.85 -8.99
CA LEU A 91 -5.68 -3.38 -10.28
C LEU A 91 -6.56 -4.62 -10.05
N PRO A 92 -7.88 -4.53 -10.20
CA PRO A 92 -8.75 -5.70 -10.27
C PRO A 92 -8.55 -6.40 -11.61
N VAL A 93 -8.36 -7.72 -11.59
CA VAL A 93 -8.24 -8.55 -12.79
C VAL A 93 -8.95 -9.85 -12.56
N ASN A 94 -9.93 -10.16 -13.40
CA ASN A 94 -10.81 -11.31 -13.25
C ASN A 94 -11.46 -11.30 -11.84
N GLU A 95 -11.27 -12.36 -11.05
CA GLU A 95 -11.79 -12.48 -9.70
C GLU A 95 -10.77 -12.13 -8.61
N SER A 96 -9.58 -11.63 -8.98
CA SER A 96 -8.51 -11.26 -8.06
C SER A 96 -8.29 -9.75 -8.03
N THR A 97 -7.80 -9.26 -6.90
CA THR A 97 -7.40 -7.87 -6.74
C THR A 97 -5.92 -7.78 -6.44
N TYR A 98 -5.21 -7.00 -7.23
CA TYR A 98 -3.77 -6.78 -7.09
C TYR A 98 -3.49 -5.41 -6.50
N PHE A 99 -2.58 -5.36 -5.53
CA PHE A 99 -2.09 -4.14 -4.91
C PHE A 99 -0.60 -4.01 -5.19
N PHE A 100 -0.21 -2.89 -5.78
CA PHE A 100 1.20 -2.57 -6.01
C PHE A 100 1.67 -1.62 -4.93
N ILE A 101 2.71 -2.01 -4.19
CA ILE A 101 3.26 -1.24 -3.09
C ILE A 101 4.79 -1.20 -3.16
N ASN A 102 5.37 -0.19 -2.55
CA ASN A 102 6.80 -0.18 -2.27
C ASN A 102 7.08 -0.72 -0.86
N CYS A 103 8.11 -1.53 -0.74
CA CYS A 103 8.52 -2.12 0.54
C CYS A 103 10.04 -2.33 0.57
N SER A 104 10.64 -2.33 1.75
CA SER A 104 12.02 -2.79 1.95
C SER A 104 12.13 -4.30 1.75
N ASP A 105 13.36 -4.85 1.69
CA ASP A 105 13.59 -6.30 1.52
C ASP A 105 12.99 -7.16 2.64
N ASN A 106 12.72 -6.58 3.81
CA ASN A 106 12.26 -7.31 4.98
C ASN A 106 10.73 -7.33 5.04
N VAL A 107 10.12 -8.23 4.27
CA VAL A 107 8.73 -8.65 4.54
C VAL A 107 8.78 -9.58 5.75
N SER A 108 8.21 -9.15 6.86
CA SER A 108 8.21 -9.94 8.10
C SER A 108 6.88 -10.66 8.28
N LYS A 109 6.96 -11.90 8.78
CA LYS A 109 5.79 -12.67 9.16
C LYS A 109 5.69 -12.71 10.69
N SER A 110 4.58 -12.23 11.23
CA SER A 110 4.33 -12.27 12.67
C SER A 110 3.99 -13.69 13.14
N LYS A 111 4.03 -13.92 14.46
CA LYS A 111 3.71 -15.25 15.06
C LYS A 111 2.30 -15.76 14.70
N ASN A 112 1.36 -14.86 14.41
CA ASN A 112 0.00 -15.20 13.98
C ASN A 112 -0.17 -15.28 12.45
N GLY A 113 0.93 -15.36 11.70
CA GLY A 113 0.91 -15.51 10.25
C GLY A 113 0.71 -14.24 9.45
N ARG A 114 0.50 -13.08 10.07
CA ARG A 114 0.31 -11.82 9.38
C ARG A 114 1.61 -11.35 8.73
N LEU A 115 1.54 -10.97 7.47
CA LEU A 115 2.65 -10.35 6.75
C LEU A 115 2.68 -8.85 7.05
N SER A 116 3.89 -8.30 7.14
CA SER A 116 4.10 -6.86 7.35
C SER A 116 5.10 -6.32 6.34
N PHE A 117 4.65 -5.32 5.60
CA PHE A 117 5.41 -4.60 4.58
C PHE A 117 5.83 -3.24 5.15
N ARG A 118 7.13 -3.03 5.34
CA ARG A 118 7.65 -1.79 5.90
C ARG A 118 8.60 -1.12 4.93
N GLN A 119 8.45 0.17 4.78
CA GLN A 119 9.41 1.02 4.08
C GLN A 119 10.07 1.96 5.10
N THR A 120 11.28 1.61 5.51
CA THR A 120 12.03 2.38 6.51
C THR A 120 12.90 3.48 5.90
N SER A 121 13.07 3.49 4.58
CA SER A 121 13.89 4.46 3.87
C SER A 121 13.44 4.56 2.42
N SER A 122 13.37 5.76 1.88
CA SER A 122 13.15 6.01 0.45
C SER A 122 14.27 5.43 -0.44
N LYS A 123 15.40 5.03 0.14
CA LYS A 123 16.55 4.49 -0.60
C LYS A 123 16.51 2.97 -0.81
N LYS A 124 15.53 2.27 -0.23
CA LYS A 124 15.37 0.81 -0.34
C LYS A 124 13.88 0.53 -0.60
N SER A 125 13.46 0.85 -1.81
CA SER A 125 12.06 0.82 -2.20
C SER A 125 11.86 -0.17 -3.34
N ASN A 126 11.70 -1.45 -3.00
CA ASN A 126 11.38 -2.49 -3.96
C ASN A 126 9.88 -2.43 -4.29
N LEU A 127 9.54 -2.71 -5.55
CA LEU A 127 8.16 -2.84 -5.97
C LEU A 127 7.65 -4.26 -5.72
N TYR A 128 6.54 -4.38 -5.02
CA TYR A 128 5.84 -5.64 -4.77
C TYR A 128 4.44 -5.60 -5.38
N ALA A 129 3.99 -6.76 -5.85
CA ALA A 129 2.58 -7.03 -6.08
C ALA A 129 2.07 -7.93 -4.96
N ILE A 130 0.90 -7.62 -4.45
CA ILE A 130 0.13 -8.42 -3.50
C ILE A 130 -1.16 -8.78 -4.20
N SER A 131 -1.55 -10.04 -4.20
CA SER A 131 -2.82 -10.50 -4.74
C SER A 131 -3.73 -11.01 -3.64
N ILE A 132 -5.03 -10.73 -3.78
CA ILE A 132 -6.10 -11.33 -2.98
C ILE A 132 -7.09 -11.92 -3.96
N ASP A 133 -7.32 -13.23 -3.87
CA ASP A 133 -8.25 -13.95 -4.73
C ASP A 133 -9.72 -13.78 -4.29
N GLU A 134 -10.64 -14.42 -5.01
CA GLU A 134 -12.09 -14.40 -4.73
C GLU A 134 -12.45 -14.91 -3.33
N ASN A 135 -11.64 -15.79 -2.76
CA ASN A 135 -11.82 -16.39 -1.44
C ASN A 135 -11.11 -15.59 -0.33
N GLY A 136 -10.43 -14.50 -0.71
CA GLY A 136 -9.62 -13.71 0.20
C GLY A 136 -8.28 -14.35 0.55
N SER A 137 -7.79 -15.31 -0.23
CA SER A 137 -6.45 -15.87 -0.07
C SER A 137 -5.42 -14.86 -0.55
N PHE A 138 -4.32 -14.79 0.16
CA PHE A 138 -3.34 -13.74 0.05
C PHE A 138 -2.00 -14.29 -0.43
N ASP A 139 -1.44 -13.72 -1.49
CA ASP A 139 -0.08 -13.99 -1.97
C ASP A 139 0.67 -12.70 -2.29
N TYR A 140 2.00 -12.75 -2.39
CA TYR A 140 2.79 -11.59 -2.75
C TYR A 140 4.09 -11.96 -3.48
N LYS A 141 4.54 -11.06 -4.34
CA LYS A 141 5.77 -11.22 -5.12
C LYS A 141 6.54 -9.91 -5.21
N LYS A 142 7.85 -9.96 -5.01
CA LYS A 142 8.75 -8.85 -5.38
C LYS A 142 8.86 -8.82 -6.91
N LEU A 143 8.44 -7.72 -7.51
CA LEU A 143 8.49 -7.51 -8.96
C LEU A 143 9.82 -6.88 -9.39
N ILE A 144 10.27 -5.88 -8.65
CA ILE A 144 11.44 -5.10 -9.01
C ILE A 144 12.27 -4.82 -7.77
N ASP A 145 13.56 -5.10 -7.87
CA ASP A 145 14.56 -4.76 -6.86
C ASP A 145 15.08 -3.33 -7.09
N ASP A 146 15.19 -2.52 -6.04
CA ASP A 146 15.60 -1.13 -6.09
C ASP A 146 17.04 -0.95 -6.60
N LYS A 147 17.92 -1.92 -6.28
CA LYS A 147 19.32 -1.89 -6.74
C LYS A 147 19.43 -2.11 -8.24
N ALA A 148 18.55 -2.96 -8.80
CA ALA A 148 18.53 -3.25 -10.22
C ALA A 148 17.84 -2.14 -11.03
N SER A 149 16.76 -1.55 -10.51
CA SER A 149 15.96 -0.57 -11.26
C SER A 149 16.58 0.81 -11.34
N LYS A 150 17.34 1.23 -10.33
CA LYS A 150 17.92 2.58 -10.17
C LYS A 150 16.90 3.72 -10.08
N VAL A 151 15.61 3.42 -10.01
CA VAL A 151 14.50 4.38 -9.82
C VAL A 151 13.53 3.84 -8.76
N TYR A 152 12.74 4.73 -8.19
CA TYR A 152 11.62 4.38 -7.28
C TYR A 152 10.31 4.62 -8.00
N TYR A 153 9.39 3.66 -7.92
CA TYR A 153 8.10 3.76 -8.61
C TYR A 153 7.08 4.46 -7.74
N LYS A 154 6.33 5.39 -8.34
CA LYS A 154 5.23 6.11 -7.72
C LYS A 154 4.00 5.23 -7.79
N VAL A 155 3.65 4.60 -6.68
CA VAL A 155 2.49 3.69 -6.59
C VAL A 155 1.20 4.40 -6.21
N ASN A 156 1.25 5.66 -5.79
CA ASN A 156 0.08 6.48 -5.48
C ASN A 156 -0.48 7.25 -6.69
N ASN A 157 0.13 7.12 -7.84
CA ASN A 157 -0.25 7.80 -9.10
C ASN A 157 -0.27 6.77 -10.22
N ASP A 158 -1.34 5.98 -10.33
CA ASP A 158 -1.57 5.17 -11.50
C ASP A 158 -1.92 6.07 -12.69
N ILE A 159 -1.26 5.85 -13.82
CA ILE A 159 -1.51 6.61 -15.06
C ILE A 159 -2.67 6.01 -15.83
N GLY A 160 -3.07 4.79 -15.53
CA GLY A 160 -4.20 4.21 -16.18
C GLY A 160 -4.19 2.70 -16.31
N ASN A 161 -5.39 2.19 -16.30
CA ASN A 161 -5.74 0.84 -16.64
C ASN A 161 -6.31 0.88 -18.06
N MET A 162 -5.50 0.47 -19.05
CA MET A 162 -5.88 0.63 -20.44
C MET A 162 -6.70 -0.57 -21.00
N ASP A 163 -6.60 -1.74 -20.35
CA ASP A 163 -7.23 -2.97 -20.83
C ASP A 163 -7.67 -3.94 -19.71
N ASN A 164 -8.02 -3.41 -18.55
CA ASN A 164 -8.41 -4.14 -17.33
C ASN A 164 -7.37 -5.13 -16.77
N GLN A 165 -6.19 -5.23 -17.38
CA GLN A 165 -5.10 -6.14 -16.95
C GLN A 165 -3.75 -5.45 -16.83
N THR A 166 -3.71 -4.15 -17.07
CA THR A 166 -2.45 -3.42 -17.20
C THR A 166 -2.43 -2.18 -16.32
N VAL A 167 -1.33 -1.97 -15.62
CA VAL A 167 -1.05 -0.72 -14.91
C VAL A 167 0.29 -0.14 -15.36
N PHE A 168 0.35 1.18 -15.49
CA PHE A 168 1.56 1.92 -15.76
C PHE A 168 2.02 2.63 -14.50
N LEU A 169 3.30 2.49 -14.15
CA LEU A 169 3.90 3.20 -13.04
C LEU A 169 5.07 4.05 -13.52
N LEU A 170 5.15 5.27 -12.97
CA LEU A 170 6.27 6.17 -13.16
C LEU A 170 7.35 5.89 -12.14
N GLY A 171 8.57 5.69 -12.60
CA GLY A 171 9.75 5.59 -11.77
C GLY A 171 10.60 6.84 -11.89
N GLU A 172 11.08 7.37 -10.77
CA GLU A 172 11.92 8.56 -10.72
C GLU A 172 13.02 8.44 -9.67
N ARG A 173 14.22 8.89 -10.01
CA ARG A 173 15.33 9.08 -9.08
C ARG A 173 16.34 10.07 -9.64
N LYS A 174 16.50 11.22 -8.98
CA LYS A 174 17.36 12.33 -9.48
C LYS A 174 16.94 12.77 -10.89
N LYS A 175 17.80 12.60 -11.88
CA LYS A 175 17.56 12.94 -13.29
C LYS A 175 17.04 11.75 -14.12
N ASN A 176 16.91 10.57 -13.52
CA ASN A 176 16.46 9.37 -14.23
C ASN A 176 14.94 9.23 -14.06
N GLY A 177 14.25 9.08 -15.19
CA GLY A 177 12.83 8.75 -15.26
C GLY A 177 12.65 7.44 -16.02
N ARG A 178 11.66 6.64 -15.63
CA ARG A 178 11.25 5.41 -16.32
C ARG A 178 9.74 5.25 -16.23
N ILE A 179 9.18 4.62 -17.25
CA ILE A 179 7.79 4.14 -17.21
C ILE A 179 7.87 2.62 -17.29
N ILE A 180 7.14 1.93 -16.44
CA ILE A 180 6.94 0.49 -16.56
C ILE A 180 5.48 0.20 -16.85
N LYS A 181 5.27 -0.82 -17.68
CA LYS A 181 3.98 -1.45 -17.93
C LYS A 181 3.99 -2.80 -17.21
N LEU A 182 3.07 -2.99 -16.29
CA LEU A 182 2.85 -4.26 -15.60
C LEU A 182 1.56 -4.87 -16.15
N LYS A 183 1.65 -6.08 -16.64
CA LYS A 183 0.50 -6.84 -17.14
C LYS A 183 0.31 -8.07 -16.28
N ILE A 184 -0.93 -8.34 -15.87
CA ILE A 184 -1.35 -9.56 -15.21
C ILE A 184 -1.86 -10.52 -16.29
N ASN A 185 -1.31 -11.72 -16.31
CA ASN A 185 -1.70 -12.77 -17.26
C ASN A 185 -2.52 -13.83 -16.54
#